data_35578ce0620ae6f7d7d8781f3c2bf494
#
_entry.id   35578ce0620ae6f7d7d8781f3c2bf494
#
_cell.length_a   1.000
_cell.length_b   1.000
_cell.length_c   1.000
_cell.angle_alpha   90.00
_cell.angle_beta   90.00
_cell.angle_gamma   90.00
#
_symmetry.space_group_name_H-M   'P 1'
#
loop_
_entity.id
_entity.type
_entity.pdbx_description
1 polymer ?
#
loop_
_entity_poly.entity_id
_entity_poly.type
_entity_poly.pdbx_seq_one_letter_code
_entity_poly.pdbx_strand_id
1 'polypeptide(L)'
;MENNKKLDLALLILRIGLALVFLLFGYQKLSSPAQTTSEIQILLNFLGLGSASALNFYLGLTEITIGLGMIFGIKVKLLGFLAALLTTMFFGSFLIKLGFSINPDIYRDVGLTAAGIVLAILGGGKFIIKRSGDQQPTLLQK
;
A
#
# COMPACT_ATOMS: atom_id res chain seq x y z
N MET A 1 21.25 20.07 8.12
CA MET A 1 20.16 19.65 9.05
C MET A 1 18.77 19.96 8.53
N GLU A 2 18.56 21.04 7.77
CA GLU A 2 17.24 21.43 7.24
C GLU A 2 16.67 20.45 6.20
N ASN A 3 17.50 19.92 5.30
CA ASN A 3 17.09 18.97 4.26
C ASN A 3 16.48 17.67 4.83
N ASN A 4 16.98 17.20 5.97
CA ASN A 4 16.44 15.97 6.59
C ASN A 4 15.04 16.18 7.16
N LYS A 5 14.73 17.36 7.69
CA LYS A 5 13.38 17.66 8.20
C LYS A 5 12.35 17.76 7.08
N LYS A 6 12.72 18.34 5.93
CA LYS A 6 11.85 18.40 4.75
C LYS A 6 11.57 17.01 4.19
N LEU A 7 12.58 16.14 4.13
CA LEU A 7 12.41 14.76 3.72
C LEU A 7 11.50 13.97 4.68
N ASP A 8 11.73 14.09 5.99
CA ASP A 8 10.90 13.42 7.00
C ASP A 8 9.43 13.85 6.90
N LEU A 9 9.17 15.13 6.67
CA LEU A 9 7.81 15.65 6.46
C LEU A 9 7.20 15.13 5.15
N ALA A 10 7.95 15.13 4.06
CA ALA A 10 7.48 14.60 2.78
C ALA A 10 7.10 13.11 2.87
N LEU A 11 7.92 12.31 3.56
CA LEU A 11 7.64 10.89 3.81
C LEU A 11 6.40 10.69 4.70
N LEU A 12 6.19 11.56 5.69
CA LEU A 12 4.99 11.53 6.52
C LEU A 12 3.74 11.81 5.67
N ILE A 13 3.76 12.86 4.85
CA ILE A 13 2.63 13.21 3.97
C ILE A 13 2.33 12.08 2.99
N LEU A 14 3.37 11.54 2.34
CA LEU A 14 3.23 10.42 1.41
C LEU A 14 2.61 9.19 2.08
N ARG A 15 3.08 8.88 3.29
CA ARG A 15 2.60 7.75 4.10
C ARG A 15 1.13 7.91 4.49
N ILE A 16 0.73 9.08 4.97
CA ILE A 16 -0.65 9.36 5.36
C ILE A 16 -1.56 9.34 4.13
N GLY A 17 -1.15 9.94 3.01
CA GLY A 17 -1.91 9.91 1.77
C GLY A 17 -2.15 8.48 1.27
N LEU A 18 -1.10 7.66 1.23
CA LEU A 18 -1.22 6.25 0.84
C LEU A 18 -2.09 5.46 1.83
N ALA A 19 -1.92 5.69 3.14
CA ALA A 19 -2.72 5.05 4.18
C ALA A 19 -4.22 5.33 4.03
N LEU A 20 -4.60 6.58 3.76
CA LEU A 20 -6.01 6.96 3.56
C LEU A 20 -6.62 6.25 2.36
N VAL A 21 -5.90 6.15 1.24
CA VAL A 21 -6.37 5.42 0.07
C VAL A 21 -6.64 3.95 0.40
N PHE A 22 -5.69 3.28 1.07
CA PHE A 22 -5.84 1.88 1.47
C PHE A 22 -6.98 1.66 2.46
N LEU A 23 -7.18 2.56 3.42
CA LEU A 23 -8.31 2.49 4.36
C LEU A 23 -9.65 2.64 3.66
N LEU A 24 -9.77 3.57 2.72
CA LEU A 24 -11.01 3.77 1.97
C LEU A 24 -11.37 2.57 1.10
N PHE A 25 -10.39 2.01 0.37
CA PHE A 25 -10.62 0.81 -0.46
C PHE A 25 -10.90 -0.42 0.40
N GLY A 26 -10.18 -0.61 1.49
CA GLY A 26 -10.41 -1.70 2.42
C GLY A 26 -11.79 -1.63 3.06
N TYR A 27 -12.20 -0.44 3.49
CA TYR A 27 -13.55 -0.20 4.03
C TYR A 27 -14.64 -0.52 3.00
N GLN A 28 -14.49 -0.05 1.76
CA GLN A 28 -15.44 -0.32 0.68
C GLN A 28 -15.62 -1.83 0.44
N LYS A 29 -14.51 -2.59 0.37
CA LYS A 29 -14.55 -4.04 0.17
C LYS A 29 -15.18 -4.80 1.34
N LEU A 30 -14.93 -4.36 2.58
CA LEU A 30 -15.53 -4.98 3.78
C LEU A 30 -17.00 -4.62 3.95
N SER A 31 -17.40 -3.41 3.56
CA SER A 31 -18.81 -2.97 3.65
C SER A 31 -19.71 -3.63 2.62
N SER A 32 -19.17 -4.00 1.47
CA SER A 32 -19.94 -4.58 0.36
C SER A 32 -19.19 -5.77 -0.27
N PRO A 33 -18.94 -6.85 0.48
CA PRO A 33 -18.06 -7.94 0.02
C PRO A 33 -18.62 -8.69 -1.20
N ALA A 34 -19.93 -8.70 -1.39
CA ALA A 34 -20.57 -9.34 -2.55
C ALA A 34 -20.47 -8.48 -3.84
N GLN A 35 -20.08 -7.21 -3.72
CA GLN A 35 -19.98 -6.32 -4.88
C GLN A 35 -18.82 -6.73 -5.77
N THR A 36 -19.12 -7.01 -7.03
CA THR A 36 -18.13 -7.39 -8.03
C THR A 36 -17.87 -6.22 -8.98
N THR A 37 -16.78 -5.48 -8.73
CA THR A 37 -16.27 -4.48 -9.67
C THR A 37 -15.54 -5.16 -10.81
N SER A 38 -15.30 -4.42 -11.91
CA SER A 38 -14.47 -4.94 -13.02
C SER A 38 -13.08 -5.39 -12.58
N GLU A 39 -12.48 -4.66 -11.63
CA GLU A 39 -11.18 -5.01 -11.03
C GLU A 39 -11.21 -6.36 -10.32
N ILE A 40 -12.21 -6.57 -9.46
CA ILE A 40 -12.38 -7.83 -8.72
C ILE A 40 -12.64 -8.98 -9.69
N GLN A 41 -13.45 -8.77 -10.73
CA GLN A 41 -13.73 -9.81 -11.73
C GLN A 41 -12.49 -10.21 -12.52
N ILE A 42 -11.66 -9.24 -12.92
CA ILE A 42 -10.40 -9.51 -13.60
C ILE A 42 -9.47 -10.30 -12.70
N LEU A 43 -9.36 -9.89 -11.43
CA LEU A 43 -8.50 -10.55 -10.46
C LEU A 43 -8.97 -11.96 -10.10
N LEU A 44 -10.28 -12.19 -9.94
CA LEU A 44 -10.87 -13.52 -9.76
C LEU A 44 -10.49 -14.47 -10.90
N ASN A 45 -10.67 -13.99 -12.13
CA ASN A 45 -10.32 -14.77 -13.32
C ASN A 45 -8.83 -15.03 -13.44
N PHE A 46 -7.99 -14.04 -13.05
CA PHE A 46 -6.54 -14.18 -13.10
C PHE A 46 -6.01 -15.17 -12.06
N LEU A 47 -6.58 -15.17 -10.86
CA LEU A 47 -6.18 -16.04 -9.75
C LEU A 47 -6.92 -17.39 -9.76
N GLY A 48 -7.91 -17.59 -10.64
CA GLY A 48 -8.72 -18.81 -10.67
C GLY A 48 -9.61 -19.00 -9.44
N LEU A 49 -10.03 -17.91 -8.78
CA LEU A 49 -10.85 -17.95 -7.57
C LEU A 49 -12.34 -17.91 -7.91
N GLY A 50 -13.15 -18.69 -7.18
CA GLY A 50 -14.60 -18.81 -7.42
C GLY A 50 -15.49 -17.86 -6.64
N SER A 51 -14.97 -17.09 -5.68
CA SER A 51 -15.80 -16.27 -4.77
C SER A 51 -15.31 -14.83 -4.67
N ALA A 52 -16.12 -13.89 -5.20
CA ALA A 52 -15.87 -12.46 -5.06
C ALA A 52 -15.92 -12.00 -3.59
N SER A 53 -16.86 -12.53 -2.81
CA SER A 53 -17.01 -12.15 -1.40
C SER A 53 -15.79 -12.53 -0.57
N ALA A 54 -15.23 -13.72 -0.78
CA ALA A 54 -14.02 -14.14 -0.09
C ALA A 54 -12.82 -13.28 -0.51
N LEU A 55 -12.66 -13.02 -1.80
CA LEU A 55 -11.59 -12.16 -2.31
C LEU A 55 -11.68 -10.75 -1.73
N ASN A 56 -12.85 -10.12 -1.78
CA ASN A 56 -13.07 -8.78 -1.22
C ASN A 56 -12.79 -8.73 0.28
N PHE A 57 -13.21 -9.74 1.03
CA PHE A 57 -12.95 -9.81 2.46
C PHE A 57 -11.45 -9.83 2.77
N TYR A 58 -10.69 -10.72 2.16
CA TYR A 58 -9.24 -10.81 2.40
C TYR A 58 -8.47 -9.60 1.89
N LEU A 59 -8.83 -9.08 0.72
CA LEU A 59 -8.23 -7.85 0.20
C LEU A 59 -8.54 -6.67 1.11
N GLY A 60 -9.80 -6.49 1.51
CA GLY A 60 -10.20 -5.41 2.39
C GLY A 60 -9.49 -5.46 3.74
N LEU A 61 -9.35 -6.65 4.33
CA LEU A 61 -8.60 -6.82 5.58
C LEU A 61 -7.12 -6.48 5.40
N THR A 62 -6.51 -6.90 4.30
CA THR A 62 -5.12 -6.58 3.97
C THR A 62 -4.93 -5.08 3.78
N GLU A 63 -5.81 -4.43 3.04
CA GLU A 63 -5.78 -2.99 2.80
C GLU A 63 -5.94 -2.17 4.09
N ILE A 64 -6.90 -2.53 4.96
CA ILE A 64 -7.06 -1.90 6.28
C ILE A 64 -5.79 -2.08 7.13
N THR A 65 -5.20 -3.27 7.13
CA THR A 65 -3.99 -3.55 7.90
C THR A 65 -2.81 -2.70 7.40
N ILE A 66 -2.62 -2.60 6.09
CA ILE A 66 -1.61 -1.73 5.47
C ILE A 66 -1.86 -0.27 5.87
N GLY A 67 -3.09 0.22 5.70
CA GLY A 67 -3.45 1.60 6.01
C GLY A 67 -3.22 1.98 7.47
N LEU A 68 -3.72 1.18 8.41
CA LEU A 68 -3.52 1.40 9.84
C LEU A 68 -2.03 1.33 10.22
N GLY A 69 -1.32 0.33 9.76
CA GLY A 69 0.11 0.19 10.04
C GLY A 69 0.93 1.37 9.51
N MET A 70 0.55 1.93 8.35
CA MET A 70 1.17 3.15 7.82
C MET A 70 0.84 4.38 8.66
N ILE A 71 -0.41 4.57 9.12
CA ILE A 71 -0.75 5.69 10.01
C ILE A 71 0.10 5.65 11.28
N PHE A 72 0.15 4.49 11.94
CA PHE A 72 0.95 4.34 13.16
C PHE A 72 2.46 4.27 12.91
N GLY A 73 2.92 4.22 11.67
CA GLY A 73 4.34 4.14 11.33
C GLY A 73 4.99 2.81 11.70
N ILE A 74 4.22 1.72 11.74
CA ILE A 74 4.70 0.38 12.09
C ILE A 74 5.25 -0.30 10.84
N LYS A 75 6.51 -0.76 10.88
CA LYS A 75 7.16 -1.50 9.77
C LYS A 75 6.91 -0.88 8.37
N VAL A 76 7.01 0.44 8.26
CA VAL A 76 6.64 1.20 7.04
C VAL A 76 7.29 0.66 5.77
N LYS A 77 8.53 0.19 5.82
CA LYS A 77 9.21 -0.41 4.66
C LYS A 77 8.50 -1.66 4.17
N LEU A 78 8.13 -2.56 5.09
CA LEU A 78 7.39 -3.78 4.75
C LEU A 78 6.01 -3.45 4.19
N LEU A 79 5.28 -2.53 4.84
CA LEU A 79 3.94 -2.14 4.41
C LEU A 79 3.97 -1.38 3.07
N GLY A 80 5.01 -0.57 2.82
CA GLY A 80 5.24 0.06 1.52
C GLY A 80 5.48 -0.98 0.42
N PHE A 81 6.27 -2.00 0.70
CA PHE A 81 6.48 -3.12 -0.22
C PHE A 81 5.17 -3.88 -0.51
N LEU A 82 4.40 -4.22 0.53
CA LEU A 82 3.11 -4.91 0.37
C LEU A 82 2.09 -4.06 -0.41
N ALA A 83 2.05 -2.75 -0.15
CA ALA A 83 1.22 -1.81 -0.90
C ALA A 83 1.60 -1.79 -2.39
N ALA A 84 2.89 -1.66 -2.70
CA ALA A 84 3.39 -1.67 -4.06
C ALA A 84 3.10 -3.02 -4.76
N LEU A 85 3.29 -4.13 -4.07
CA LEU A 85 3.00 -5.47 -4.61
C LEU A 85 1.51 -5.62 -4.94
N LEU A 86 0.63 -5.21 -4.03
CA LEU A 86 -0.81 -5.31 -4.20
C LEU A 86 -1.30 -4.46 -5.38
N THR A 87 -0.89 -3.19 -5.44
CA THR A 87 -1.27 -2.29 -6.55
C THR A 87 -0.68 -2.72 -7.88
N THR A 88 0.55 -3.26 -7.90
CA THR A 88 1.18 -3.84 -9.10
C THR A 88 0.40 -5.06 -9.59
N MET A 89 -0.12 -5.89 -8.69
CA MET A 89 -0.92 -7.06 -9.05
C MET A 89 -2.25 -6.63 -9.72
N PHE A 90 -2.92 -5.61 -9.20
CA PHE A 90 -4.11 -5.03 -9.84
C PHE A 90 -3.76 -4.45 -11.21
N PHE A 91 -2.80 -3.54 -11.28
CA PHE A 91 -2.33 -2.94 -12.51
C PHE A 91 -1.90 -3.99 -13.56
N GLY A 92 -1.10 -4.99 -13.16
CA GLY A 92 -0.64 -6.05 -14.05
C GLY A 92 -1.77 -6.91 -14.60
N SER A 93 -2.76 -7.26 -13.76
CA SER A 93 -3.93 -8.03 -14.20
C SER A 93 -4.77 -7.26 -15.23
N PHE A 94 -4.91 -5.95 -15.07
CA PHE A 94 -5.56 -5.07 -16.05
C PHE A 94 -4.80 -5.03 -17.38
N LEU A 95 -3.49 -4.83 -17.34
CA LEU A 95 -2.66 -4.78 -18.55
C LEU A 95 -2.74 -6.07 -19.36
N ILE A 96 -2.74 -7.22 -18.71
CA ILE A 96 -2.83 -8.54 -19.36
C ILE A 96 -4.19 -8.73 -20.02
N LYS A 97 -5.27 -8.26 -19.39
CA LYS A 97 -6.64 -8.50 -19.87
C LYS A 97 -7.14 -7.47 -20.88
N LEU A 98 -6.84 -6.20 -20.69
CA LEU A 98 -7.41 -5.07 -21.43
C LEU A 98 -6.38 -4.34 -22.30
N GLY A 99 -5.10 -4.68 -22.16
CA GLY A 99 -4.02 -3.96 -22.83
C GLY A 99 -3.89 -2.51 -22.31
N PHE A 100 -3.26 -1.65 -23.10
CA PHE A 100 -3.10 -0.22 -22.78
C PHE A 100 -4.38 0.58 -23.12
N SER A 101 -5.53 0.17 -22.61
CA SER A 101 -6.73 1.00 -22.73
C SER A 101 -6.71 2.13 -21.72
N ILE A 102 -7.24 3.30 -22.11
CA ILE A 102 -7.31 4.48 -21.24
C ILE A 102 -8.34 4.22 -20.14
N ASN A 103 -7.89 3.74 -18.99
CA ASN A 103 -8.72 3.56 -17.80
C ASN A 103 -8.10 4.36 -16.63
N PRO A 104 -8.86 5.30 -16.03
CA PRO A 104 -8.38 6.11 -14.91
C PRO A 104 -7.84 5.30 -13.72
N ASP A 105 -8.40 4.11 -13.47
CA ASP A 105 -7.99 3.24 -12.37
C ASP A 105 -6.55 2.72 -12.56
N ILE A 106 -6.14 2.44 -13.80
CA ILE A 106 -4.76 2.04 -14.12
C ILE A 106 -3.76 3.14 -13.73
N TYR A 107 -4.07 4.39 -14.05
CA TYR A 107 -3.17 5.51 -13.75
C TYR A 107 -3.05 5.76 -12.24
N ARG A 108 -4.13 5.58 -11.50
CA ARG A 108 -4.13 5.62 -10.05
C ARG A 108 -3.17 4.57 -9.47
N ASP A 109 -3.27 3.34 -9.93
CA ASP A 109 -2.49 2.22 -9.39
C ASP A 109 -0.98 2.36 -9.69
N VAL A 110 -0.61 2.96 -10.81
CA VAL A 110 0.79 3.33 -11.10
C VAL A 110 1.33 4.32 -10.06
N GLY A 111 0.55 5.35 -9.73
CA GLY A 111 0.91 6.34 -8.70
C GLY A 111 1.03 5.71 -7.31
N LEU A 112 0.09 4.85 -6.94
CA LEU A 112 0.11 4.13 -5.65
C LEU A 112 1.29 3.15 -5.56
N THR A 113 1.61 2.45 -6.65
CA THR A 113 2.78 1.58 -6.73
C THR A 113 4.06 2.36 -6.51
N ALA A 114 4.24 3.48 -7.21
CA ALA A 114 5.42 4.34 -7.05
C ALA A 114 5.55 4.85 -5.61
N ALA A 115 4.45 5.32 -5.00
CA ALA A 115 4.43 5.75 -3.60
C ALA A 115 4.81 4.62 -2.63
N GLY A 116 4.29 3.42 -2.85
CA GLY A 116 4.64 2.23 -2.08
C GLY A 116 6.12 1.88 -2.17
N ILE A 117 6.71 1.92 -3.39
CA ILE A 117 8.14 1.68 -3.62
C ILE A 117 9.00 2.71 -2.87
N VAL A 118 8.65 3.99 -2.95
CA VAL A 118 9.37 5.05 -2.22
C VAL A 118 9.39 4.76 -0.72
N LEU A 119 8.24 4.40 -0.13
CA LEU A 119 8.15 4.06 1.29
C LEU A 119 8.89 2.75 1.63
N ALA A 120 8.91 1.77 0.72
CA ALA A 120 9.67 0.53 0.90
C ALA A 120 11.18 0.79 0.98
N ILE A 121 11.69 1.70 0.16
CA ILE A 121 13.11 2.05 0.11
C ILE A 121 13.49 2.96 1.29
N LEU A 122 12.81 4.10 1.42
CA LEU A 122 13.19 5.16 2.36
C LEU A 122 12.62 4.93 3.78
N GLY A 123 11.50 4.24 3.89
CA GLY A 123 10.79 4.07 5.16
C GLY A 123 9.91 5.27 5.51
N GLY A 124 9.51 5.35 6.77
CA GLY A 124 8.55 6.37 7.28
C GLY A 124 9.17 7.66 7.82
N GLY A 125 10.48 7.89 7.63
CA GLY A 125 11.17 9.02 8.22
C GLY A 125 11.28 8.90 9.75
N LYS A 126 11.44 10.03 10.44
CA LYS A 126 11.56 10.07 11.92
C LYS A 126 10.24 9.89 12.67
N PHE A 127 9.12 10.14 12.00
CA PHE A 127 7.78 10.04 12.60
C PHE A 127 7.24 8.61 12.57
N ILE A 128 8.03 7.66 13.12
CA ILE A 128 7.67 6.25 13.26
C ILE A 128 7.68 5.84 14.72
N ILE A 129 6.83 4.88 15.09
CA ILE A 129 6.89 4.25 16.41
C ILE A 129 8.12 3.34 16.41
N LYS A 130 9.20 3.76 17.08
CA LYS A 130 10.38 2.93 17.31
C LYS A 130 10.03 1.83 18.31
N ARG A 131 10.20 0.58 17.92
CA ARG A 131 10.16 -0.51 18.88
C ARG A 131 11.38 -0.40 19.80
N SER A 132 11.19 -0.54 21.10
CA SER A 132 12.20 -0.37 22.17
C SER A 132 13.43 -1.31 22.08
N GLY A 133 13.63 -2.00 20.97
CA GLY A 133 14.75 -2.93 20.76
C GLY A 133 15.77 -2.51 19.69
N ASP A 134 15.52 -1.47 18.91
CA ASP A 134 16.44 -0.97 17.87
C ASP A 134 17.40 0.12 18.41
N GLN A 135 18.03 -0.13 19.54
CA GLN A 135 19.24 0.61 19.90
C GLN A 135 20.36 0.12 18.98
N GLN A 136 20.67 0.90 17.94
CA GLN A 136 21.95 0.73 17.25
C GLN A 136 23.05 0.79 18.30
N PRO A 137 23.98 -0.22 18.32
CA PRO A 137 25.15 -0.11 19.15
C PRO A 137 25.90 1.16 18.73
N THR A 138 26.06 2.08 19.66
CA THR A 138 26.93 3.24 19.53
C THR A 138 28.34 2.68 19.31
N LEU A 139 28.73 2.54 18.04
CA LEU A 139 30.14 2.27 17.73
C LEU A 139 30.93 3.46 18.24
N LEU A 140 31.66 3.22 19.32
CA LEU A 140 32.61 4.11 19.93
C LEU A 140 33.43 4.83 18.87
N GLN A 141 33.27 6.15 18.79
CA GLN A 141 34.30 7.02 18.23
C GLN A 141 35.56 6.85 19.08
N LYS A 142 36.56 6.27 18.46
CA LYS A 142 37.95 6.45 18.85
C LYS A 142 38.63 7.34 17.83
#